data_5572cf1056a145446de4bdf6a0f823bc
#
_entry.id   5572cf1056a145446de4bdf6a0f823bc
#
_cell.length_a   1.000
_cell.length_b   1.000
_cell.length_c   1.000
_cell.angle_alpha   90.00
_cell.angle_beta   90.00
_cell.angle_gamma   90.00
#
_symmetry.space_group_name_H-M   'P 1'
#
loop_
_entity.id
_entity.type
_entity.pdbx_description
1 polymer ?
#
loop_
_entity_poly.entity_id
_entity_poly.type
_entity_poly.pdbx_seq_one_letter_code
_entity_poly.pdbx_strand_id
1 'polypeptide(L)'
;YLEHGLGQKWLGMCFAIFGSLAAFGIGNMIQANTAATAVVESLGASKFSVGLILAVLTALVIIGGIKRISDVASIFVPFMVAIYFVGALIVILSHLSQLGVGIKLIFEHAFTGTAATGGFIGASLAQTIRYGVARGLFSNESGMGSAPIAAAAAKTNQPAKQALVSMSGTFLDTLVICSLTALALASTGVWVSGETGVALTMQAFSAGLPGNWGAFIVTLSAVTFAFSSILAWEYYGEKCFEYFFGDKWVHLYRYIWVLFVFVGSMVKLELVWNFSDAMNALMAVPNLIGLVLLSGVLFRETKAYEMGIRDGSIDKFD
;
A
#
# COMPACT_ATOMS: atom_id res chain seq x y z
N TYR A 1 -19.18 -10.84 2.74
CA TYR A 1 -19.77 -10.30 3.98
C TYR A 1 -20.94 -9.35 3.70
N LEU A 2 -20.92 -8.52 2.66
CA LEU A 2 -22.03 -7.61 2.29
C LEU A 2 -23.26 -8.39 1.81
N GLU A 3 -23.08 -9.41 0.96
CA GLU A 3 -24.18 -10.25 0.50
C GLU A 3 -24.64 -11.23 1.57
N HIS A 4 -23.75 -12.07 2.08
CA HIS A 4 -24.13 -13.15 3.00
C HIS A 4 -24.25 -12.69 4.46
N GLY A 5 -23.52 -11.65 4.89
CA GLY A 5 -23.60 -11.14 6.25
C GLY A 5 -24.74 -10.14 6.46
N LEU A 6 -24.98 -9.27 5.47
CA LEU A 6 -26.03 -8.25 5.52
C LEU A 6 -27.26 -8.55 4.66
N GLY A 7 -27.19 -9.59 3.80
CA GLY A 7 -28.24 -9.86 2.82
C GLY A 7 -28.33 -8.80 1.69
N GLN A 8 -27.31 -7.95 1.54
CA GLN A 8 -27.31 -6.82 0.60
C GLN A 8 -26.43 -7.10 -0.63
N LYS A 9 -26.94 -7.89 -1.57
CA LYS A 9 -26.21 -8.25 -2.79
C LYS A 9 -25.77 -7.06 -3.61
N TRP A 10 -26.63 -6.03 -3.76
CA TRP A 10 -26.32 -4.82 -4.54
C TRP A 10 -25.08 -4.09 -3.98
N LEU A 11 -24.94 -4.07 -2.64
CA LEU A 11 -23.79 -3.45 -1.97
C LEU A 11 -22.50 -4.24 -2.24
N GLY A 12 -22.59 -5.58 -2.24
CA GLY A 12 -21.49 -6.47 -2.65
C GLY A 12 -21.07 -6.23 -4.10
N MET A 13 -22.04 -6.06 -5.00
CA MET A 13 -21.78 -5.74 -6.41
C MET A 13 -21.10 -4.39 -6.59
N CYS A 14 -21.56 -3.35 -5.90
CA CYS A 14 -20.91 -2.04 -5.92
C CYS A 14 -19.45 -2.13 -5.45
N PHE A 15 -19.20 -2.81 -4.32
CA PHE A 15 -17.86 -3.04 -3.84
C PHE A 15 -16.99 -3.78 -4.85
N ALA A 16 -17.48 -4.84 -5.46
CA ALA A 16 -16.73 -5.65 -6.42
C ALA A 16 -16.38 -4.85 -7.69
N ILE A 17 -17.30 -4.04 -8.21
CA ILE A 17 -17.04 -3.19 -9.38
C ILE A 17 -15.94 -2.17 -9.05
N PHE A 18 -16.12 -1.40 -7.97
CA PHE A 18 -15.15 -0.37 -7.61
C PHE A 18 -13.82 -0.96 -7.15
N GLY A 19 -13.81 -2.11 -6.47
CA GLY A 19 -12.62 -2.82 -6.06
C GLY A 19 -11.80 -3.34 -7.25
N SER A 20 -12.45 -3.93 -8.25
CA SER A 20 -11.76 -4.38 -9.46
C SER A 20 -11.17 -3.22 -10.28
N LEU A 21 -11.84 -2.06 -10.33
CA LEU A 21 -11.34 -0.86 -11.01
C LEU A 21 -10.24 -0.15 -10.20
N ALA A 22 -10.41 -0.01 -8.88
CA ALA A 22 -9.42 0.58 -7.99
C ALA A 22 -8.09 -0.18 -8.04
N ALA A 23 -8.15 -1.50 -8.14
CA ALA A 23 -6.96 -2.35 -8.24
C ALA A 23 -6.05 -1.95 -9.41
N PHE A 24 -6.59 -1.63 -10.58
CA PHE A 24 -5.80 -1.17 -11.73
C PHE A 24 -5.09 0.15 -11.46
N GLY A 25 -5.67 1.05 -10.68
CA GLY A 25 -5.03 2.31 -10.30
C GLY A 25 -3.98 2.10 -9.21
N ILE A 26 -4.42 1.71 -8.02
CA ILE A 26 -3.63 1.67 -6.78
C ILE A 26 -2.56 0.59 -6.83
N GLY A 27 -2.99 -0.64 -7.12
CA GLY A 27 -2.16 -1.82 -7.04
C GLY A 27 -1.36 -2.11 -8.30
N ASN A 28 -1.70 -1.50 -9.43
CA ASN A 28 -1.08 -1.78 -10.71
C ASN A 28 -0.30 -0.56 -11.24
N MET A 29 -1.00 0.42 -11.82
CA MET A 29 -0.37 1.49 -12.59
C MET A 29 0.50 2.42 -11.75
N ILE A 30 0.06 2.79 -10.53
CA ILE A 30 0.88 3.62 -9.62
C ILE A 30 2.15 2.87 -9.26
N GLN A 31 2.06 1.61 -8.92
CA GLN A 31 3.20 0.80 -8.52
C GLN A 31 4.19 0.61 -9.69
N ALA A 32 3.68 0.25 -10.87
CA ALA A 32 4.51 0.11 -12.07
C ALA A 32 5.21 1.42 -12.44
N ASN A 33 4.52 2.56 -12.32
CA ASN A 33 5.10 3.88 -12.57
C ASN A 33 6.19 4.23 -11.56
N THR A 34 5.94 3.98 -10.26
CA THR A 34 6.91 4.25 -9.18
C THR A 34 8.18 3.43 -9.37
N ALA A 35 8.04 2.12 -9.63
CA ALA A 35 9.19 1.24 -9.91
C ALA A 35 9.96 1.69 -11.15
N ALA A 36 9.26 2.02 -12.24
CA ALA A 36 9.89 2.48 -13.47
C ALA A 36 10.63 3.82 -13.26
N THR A 37 10.03 4.76 -12.55
CA THR A 37 10.65 6.06 -12.25
C THR A 37 11.90 5.86 -11.40
N ALA A 38 11.86 5.03 -10.36
CA ALA A 38 13.00 4.74 -9.51
C ALA A 38 14.20 4.18 -10.30
N VAL A 39 13.95 3.24 -11.21
CA VAL A 39 15.01 2.62 -12.04
C VAL A 39 15.55 3.59 -13.08
N VAL A 40 14.68 4.40 -13.69
CA VAL A 40 15.11 5.43 -14.68
C VAL A 40 16.00 6.47 -14.04
N GLU A 41 15.64 6.97 -12.87
CA GLU A 41 16.41 8.01 -12.17
C GLU A 41 17.75 7.51 -11.64
N SER A 42 17.82 6.25 -11.18
CA SER A 42 19.05 5.72 -10.59
C SER A 42 19.98 5.05 -11.60
N LEU A 43 19.45 4.39 -12.64
CA LEU A 43 20.22 3.57 -13.58
C LEU A 43 20.18 4.10 -15.03
N GLY A 44 19.40 5.14 -15.32
CA GLY A 44 19.26 5.67 -16.68
C GLY A 44 18.55 4.73 -17.66
N ALA A 45 17.86 3.69 -17.18
CA ALA A 45 17.14 2.75 -18.02
C ALA A 45 15.91 3.38 -18.69
N SER A 46 15.40 2.78 -19.78
CA SER A 46 14.17 3.28 -20.39
C SER A 46 12.93 2.80 -19.63
N LYS A 47 11.90 3.64 -19.51
CA LYS A 47 10.60 3.25 -18.93
C LYS A 47 10.00 2.05 -19.65
N PHE A 48 10.19 1.95 -20.97
CA PHE A 48 9.73 0.82 -21.78
C PHE A 48 10.33 -0.49 -21.31
N SER A 49 11.67 -0.54 -21.17
CA SER A 49 12.39 -1.76 -20.77
C SER A 49 11.99 -2.19 -19.36
N VAL A 50 11.90 -1.24 -18.42
CA VAL A 50 11.49 -1.54 -17.03
C VAL A 50 10.06 -2.03 -16.99
N GLY A 51 9.13 -1.37 -17.68
CA GLY A 51 7.74 -1.79 -17.75
C GLY A 51 7.55 -3.17 -18.37
N LEU A 52 8.31 -3.48 -19.43
CA LEU A 52 8.29 -4.81 -20.06
C LEU A 52 8.78 -5.90 -19.09
N ILE A 53 9.89 -5.66 -18.40
CA ILE A 53 10.44 -6.61 -17.42
C ILE A 53 9.44 -6.83 -16.28
N LEU A 54 8.87 -5.75 -15.70
CA LEU A 54 7.86 -5.85 -14.65
C LEU A 54 6.63 -6.64 -15.11
N ALA A 55 6.13 -6.37 -16.33
CA ALA A 55 4.99 -7.09 -16.89
C ALA A 55 5.26 -8.58 -17.06
N VAL A 56 6.45 -8.95 -17.58
CA VAL A 56 6.85 -10.34 -17.74
C VAL A 56 6.98 -11.04 -16.39
N LEU A 57 7.66 -10.41 -15.43
CA LEU A 57 7.81 -10.98 -14.08
C LEU A 57 6.45 -11.15 -13.38
N THR A 58 5.56 -10.16 -13.51
CA THR A 58 4.20 -10.25 -13.00
C THR A 58 3.45 -11.42 -13.62
N ALA A 59 3.48 -11.55 -14.95
CA ALA A 59 2.83 -12.66 -15.66
C ALA A 59 3.31 -14.03 -15.16
N LEU A 60 4.62 -14.18 -14.99
CA LEU A 60 5.22 -15.44 -14.51
C LEU A 60 4.75 -15.83 -13.11
N VAL A 61 4.45 -14.87 -12.26
CA VAL A 61 3.98 -15.13 -10.89
C VAL A 61 2.47 -15.37 -10.84
N ILE A 62 1.67 -14.49 -11.43
CA ILE A 62 0.21 -14.54 -11.30
C ILE A 62 -0.44 -15.76 -11.96
N ILE A 63 0.22 -16.35 -12.97
CA ILE A 63 -0.26 -17.61 -13.58
C ILE A 63 -0.38 -18.73 -12.53
N GLY A 64 0.47 -18.72 -11.50
CA GLY A 64 0.43 -19.71 -10.39
C GLY A 64 -0.62 -19.43 -9.33
N GLY A 65 -1.38 -18.33 -9.45
CA GLY A 65 -2.44 -17.91 -8.52
C GLY A 65 -1.94 -17.57 -7.12
N ILE A 66 -2.86 -17.48 -6.16
CA ILE A 66 -2.58 -17.00 -4.79
C ILE A 66 -1.44 -17.75 -4.08
N LYS A 67 -1.29 -19.05 -4.30
CA LYS A 67 -0.21 -19.82 -3.68
C LYS A 67 1.15 -19.30 -4.11
N ARG A 68 1.38 -19.11 -5.42
CA ARG A 68 2.65 -18.61 -5.95
C ARG A 68 2.90 -17.15 -5.58
N ILE A 69 1.84 -16.33 -5.56
CA ILE A 69 1.90 -14.96 -5.06
C ILE A 69 2.36 -14.95 -3.61
N SER A 70 1.78 -15.78 -2.76
CA SER A 70 2.13 -15.90 -1.34
C SER A 70 3.58 -16.38 -1.15
N ASP A 71 4.01 -17.40 -1.90
CA ASP A 71 5.39 -17.93 -1.82
C ASP A 71 6.41 -16.84 -2.18
N VAL A 72 6.17 -16.09 -3.25
CA VAL A 72 7.03 -14.97 -3.66
C VAL A 72 7.02 -13.85 -2.63
N ALA A 73 5.83 -13.42 -2.18
CA ALA A 73 5.70 -12.34 -1.21
C ALA A 73 6.36 -12.68 0.14
N SER A 74 6.28 -13.93 0.59
CA SER A 74 6.88 -14.38 1.87
C SER A 74 8.40 -14.22 1.92
N ILE A 75 9.07 -14.26 0.78
CA ILE A 75 10.52 -14.05 0.66
C ILE A 75 10.84 -12.56 0.46
N PHE A 76 10.14 -11.92 -0.48
CA PHE A 76 10.44 -10.54 -0.87
C PHE A 76 10.11 -9.53 0.24
N VAL A 77 8.96 -9.68 0.91
CA VAL A 77 8.49 -8.68 1.87
C VAL A 77 9.42 -8.51 3.07
N PRO A 78 9.86 -9.57 3.79
CA PRO A 78 10.80 -9.39 4.89
C PRO A 78 12.14 -8.79 4.46
N PHE A 79 12.65 -9.20 3.29
CA PHE A 79 13.92 -8.71 2.76
C PHE A 79 13.85 -7.21 2.42
N MET A 80 12.82 -6.78 1.69
CA MET A 80 12.67 -5.36 1.33
C MET A 80 12.45 -4.47 2.54
N VAL A 81 11.63 -4.92 3.50
CA VAL A 81 11.39 -4.18 4.75
C VAL A 81 12.68 -4.03 5.54
N ALA A 82 13.49 -5.09 5.67
CA ALA A 82 14.75 -5.04 6.41
C ALA A 82 15.75 -4.06 5.76
N ILE A 83 15.93 -4.10 4.45
CA ILE A 83 16.85 -3.20 3.73
C ILE A 83 16.41 -1.75 3.87
N TYR A 84 15.11 -1.48 3.65
CA TYR A 84 14.58 -0.13 3.76
C TYR A 84 14.68 0.41 5.19
N PHE A 85 14.31 -0.42 6.18
CA PHE A 85 14.39 -0.08 7.61
C PHE A 85 15.80 0.31 8.03
N VAL A 86 16.78 -0.54 7.70
CA VAL A 86 18.19 -0.27 8.03
C VAL A 86 18.68 0.99 7.31
N GLY A 87 18.37 1.15 6.02
CA GLY A 87 18.73 2.34 5.27
C GLY A 87 18.15 3.62 5.87
N ALA A 88 16.86 3.64 6.16
CA ALA A 88 16.18 4.77 6.79
C ALA A 88 16.75 5.09 8.18
N LEU A 89 17.05 4.06 8.97
CA LEU A 89 17.65 4.23 10.30
C LEU A 89 19.04 4.87 10.20
N ILE A 90 19.87 4.45 9.26
CA ILE A 90 21.19 5.07 9.04
C ILE A 90 21.04 6.54 8.64
N VAL A 91 20.11 6.89 7.74
CA VAL A 91 19.83 8.27 7.36
C VAL A 91 19.43 9.12 8.57
N ILE A 92 18.52 8.64 9.40
CA ILE A 92 18.07 9.34 10.61
C ILE A 92 19.23 9.51 11.59
N LEU A 93 20.02 8.47 11.84
CA LEU A 93 21.16 8.53 12.75
C LEU A 93 22.27 9.47 12.26
N SER A 94 22.50 9.53 10.95
CA SER A 94 23.48 10.50 10.36
C SER A 94 23.02 11.95 10.49
N HIS A 95 21.72 12.20 10.67
CA HIS A 95 21.12 13.52 10.87
C HIS A 95 20.48 13.68 12.27
N LEU A 96 20.99 12.98 13.27
CA LEU A 96 20.40 12.93 14.61
C LEU A 96 20.26 14.31 15.26
N SER A 97 21.20 15.22 15.01
CA SER A 97 21.14 16.62 15.49
C SER A 97 19.94 17.39 14.94
N GLN A 98 19.45 17.04 13.75
CA GLN A 98 18.31 17.68 13.09
C GLN A 98 16.97 16.96 13.38
N LEU A 99 17.02 15.79 13.97
CA LEU A 99 15.81 14.97 14.22
C LEU A 99 14.79 15.70 15.09
N GLY A 100 15.24 16.36 16.16
CA GLY A 100 14.37 17.14 17.04
C GLY A 100 13.69 18.31 16.33
N VAL A 101 14.44 19.00 15.44
CA VAL A 101 13.91 20.07 14.61
C VAL A 101 12.89 19.50 13.61
N GLY A 102 13.22 18.38 12.97
CA GLY A 102 12.32 17.70 12.02
C GLY A 102 10.99 17.28 12.67
N ILE A 103 11.03 16.66 13.86
CA ILE A 103 9.82 16.32 14.61
C ILE A 103 8.99 17.56 14.94
N LYS A 104 9.64 18.62 15.44
CA LYS A 104 8.98 19.89 15.75
C LYS A 104 8.28 20.47 14.51
N LEU A 105 8.95 20.48 13.35
CA LEU A 105 8.37 20.94 12.08
C LEU A 105 7.12 20.13 11.68
N ILE A 106 7.14 18.81 11.81
CA ILE A 106 5.98 17.96 11.51
C ILE A 106 4.77 18.39 12.36
N PHE A 107 4.95 18.54 13.68
CA PHE A 107 3.83 18.92 14.57
C PHE A 107 3.38 20.36 14.41
N GLU A 108 4.31 21.32 14.26
CA GLU A 108 3.95 22.72 14.07
C GLU A 108 3.21 22.97 12.77
N HIS A 109 3.65 22.32 11.68
CA HIS A 109 3.07 22.56 10.36
C HIS A 109 1.88 21.66 10.02
N ALA A 110 1.67 20.56 10.74
CA ALA A 110 0.50 19.70 10.53
C ALA A 110 -0.83 20.42 10.76
N PHE A 111 -0.85 21.42 11.65
CA PHE A 111 -2.06 22.13 12.07
C PHE A 111 -2.03 23.62 11.69
N THR A 112 -1.01 24.09 10.98
CA THR A 112 -0.89 25.50 10.56
C THR A 112 -0.97 25.58 9.03
N GLY A 113 -1.56 26.68 8.51
CA GLY A 113 -1.67 26.93 7.07
C GLY A 113 -0.32 27.08 6.35
N THR A 114 0.82 27.15 7.08
CA THR A 114 2.18 27.19 6.59
C THR A 114 2.74 25.83 6.13
N ALA A 115 2.01 24.73 6.30
CA ALA A 115 2.26 23.49 5.56
C ALA A 115 2.33 23.72 4.03
N ALA A 116 1.97 24.91 3.60
CA ALA A 116 1.94 25.37 2.23
C ALA A 116 3.28 25.78 1.62
N THR A 117 4.36 25.96 2.37
CA THR A 117 5.62 26.49 1.83
C THR A 117 6.56 25.45 1.21
N GLY A 118 6.29 24.16 1.41
CA GLY A 118 7.08 23.07 0.85
C GLY A 118 6.43 22.42 -0.39
N GLY A 119 6.18 23.20 -1.46
CA GLY A 119 5.65 22.67 -2.73
C GLY A 119 4.12 22.74 -2.89
N PHE A 120 3.37 23.09 -1.84
CA PHE A 120 1.91 23.28 -1.88
C PHE A 120 1.54 24.75 -1.72
N ILE A 121 2.10 25.63 -2.53
CA ILE A 121 1.74 27.06 -2.53
C ILE A 121 0.24 27.19 -2.75
N GLY A 122 -0.48 27.72 -1.74
CA GLY A 122 -1.93 27.90 -1.76
C GLY A 122 -2.76 26.75 -1.20
N ALA A 123 -2.15 25.70 -0.65
CA ALA A 123 -2.90 24.64 0.02
C ALA A 123 -3.53 25.15 1.32
N SER A 124 -4.86 24.98 1.44
CA SER A 124 -5.56 25.22 2.69
C SER A 124 -5.27 24.10 3.70
N LEU A 125 -5.47 24.35 5.00
CA LEU A 125 -5.40 23.31 6.04
C LEU A 125 -6.28 22.09 5.68
N ALA A 126 -7.44 22.32 5.09
CA ALA A 126 -8.33 21.26 4.61
C ALA A 126 -7.67 20.37 3.55
N GLN A 127 -6.90 20.96 2.62
CA GLN A 127 -6.16 20.17 1.62
C GLN A 127 -5.03 19.36 2.27
N THR A 128 -4.30 19.94 3.21
CA THR A 128 -3.23 19.23 3.94
C THR A 128 -3.78 18.03 4.68
N ILE A 129 -4.89 18.19 5.41
CA ILE A 129 -5.59 17.08 6.09
C ILE A 129 -6.07 16.05 5.07
N ARG A 130 -6.69 16.49 3.98
CA ARG A 130 -7.17 15.61 2.92
C ARG A 130 -6.06 14.75 2.33
N TYR A 131 -4.93 15.35 1.96
CA TYR A 131 -3.80 14.60 1.40
C TYR A 131 -3.17 13.66 2.45
N GLY A 132 -2.98 14.12 3.68
CA GLY A 132 -2.43 13.28 4.75
C GLY A 132 -3.29 12.05 5.02
N VAL A 133 -4.61 12.23 5.17
CA VAL A 133 -5.56 11.12 5.37
C VAL A 133 -5.59 10.21 4.15
N ALA A 134 -5.69 10.77 2.94
CA ALA A 134 -5.75 9.98 1.71
C ALA A 134 -4.49 9.12 1.51
N ARG A 135 -3.30 9.66 1.75
CA ARG A 135 -2.04 8.90 1.61
C ARG A 135 -1.87 7.87 2.73
N GLY A 136 -2.27 8.18 3.97
CA GLY A 136 -2.29 7.22 5.07
C GLY A 136 -3.20 6.03 4.77
N LEU A 137 -4.45 6.28 4.37
CA LEU A 137 -5.40 5.23 3.98
C LEU A 137 -4.93 4.43 2.76
N PHE A 138 -4.27 5.08 1.80
CA PHE A 138 -3.67 4.42 0.65
C PHE A 138 -2.61 3.39 1.06
N SER A 139 -1.77 3.72 2.05
CA SER A 139 -0.70 2.84 2.52
C SER A 139 -1.25 1.64 3.32
N ASN A 140 -2.09 1.92 4.32
CA ASN A 140 -2.52 0.88 5.27
C ASN A 140 -3.82 0.15 4.88
N GLU A 141 -4.52 0.61 3.86
CA GLU A 141 -5.78 0.04 3.35
C GLU A 141 -6.92 -0.07 4.40
N SER A 142 -6.78 0.56 5.56
CA SER A 142 -7.75 0.45 6.65
C SER A 142 -9.12 1.03 6.27
N GLY A 143 -10.17 0.25 6.43
CA GLY A 143 -11.53 0.66 6.07
C GLY A 143 -11.85 0.61 4.57
N MET A 144 -10.89 0.21 3.74
CA MET A 144 -11.06 0.14 2.28
C MET A 144 -11.79 -1.13 1.83
N GLY A 145 -11.64 -2.23 2.58
CA GLY A 145 -12.24 -3.52 2.27
C GLY A 145 -11.36 -4.44 1.40
N SER A 146 -10.18 -3.99 0.98
CA SER A 146 -9.22 -4.76 0.18
C SER A 146 -8.47 -5.82 1.01
N ALA A 147 -7.88 -5.43 2.12
CA ALA A 147 -7.11 -6.33 2.99
C ALA A 147 -7.89 -7.60 3.44
N PRO A 148 -9.20 -7.56 3.75
CA PRO A 148 -9.99 -8.75 4.05
C PRO A 148 -10.04 -9.80 2.94
N ILE A 149 -9.81 -9.43 1.68
CA ILE A 149 -9.79 -10.36 0.54
C ILE A 149 -8.62 -11.35 0.68
N ALA A 150 -7.41 -10.85 1.02
CA ALA A 150 -6.28 -11.73 1.31
C ALA A 150 -6.47 -12.49 2.62
N ALA A 151 -6.99 -11.83 3.66
CA ALA A 151 -7.25 -12.45 4.95
C ALA A 151 -8.22 -13.65 4.84
N ALA A 152 -9.18 -13.60 3.90
CA ALA A 152 -10.10 -14.70 3.65
C ALA A 152 -9.42 -15.96 3.09
N ALA A 153 -8.22 -15.86 2.52
CA ALA A 153 -7.43 -17.01 2.06
C ALA A 153 -6.60 -17.66 3.17
N ALA A 154 -6.59 -17.11 4.38
CA ALA A 154 -5.82 -17.63 5.50
C ALA A 154 -6.39 -18.97 5.99
N LYS A 155 -5.49 -19.89 6.37
CA LYS A 155 -5.85 -21.22 6.90
C LYS A 155 -6.05 -21.14 8.41
N THR A 156 -7.13 -20.55 8.85
CA THR A 156 -7.50 -20.46 10.26
C THR A 156 -9.00 -20.58 10.45
N ASN A 157 -9.40 -21.17 11.57
CA ASN A 157 -10.80 -21.23 12.02
C ASN A 157 -11.14 -20.10 13.01
N GLN A 158 -10.18 -19.21 13.28
CA GLN A 158 -10.32 -18.13 14.25
C GLN A 158 -10.23 -16.75 13.56
N PRO A 159 -11.37 -16.12 13.18
CA PRO A 159 -11.37 -14.83 12.50
C PRO A 159 -10.64 -13.72 13.27
N ALA A 160 -10.80 -13.70 14.60
CA ALA A 160 -10.12 -12.71 15.45
C ALA A 160 -8.60 -12.88 15.45
N LYS A 161 -8.09 -14.11 15.39
CA LYS A 161 -6.65 -14.39 15.25
C LYS A 161 -6.11 -13.81 13.94
N GLN A 162 -6.81 -14.07 12.83
CA GLN A 162 -6.42 -13.49 11.54
C GLN A 162 -6.48 -11.95 11.54
N ALA A 163 -7.45 -11.36 12.23
CA ALA A 163 -7.54 -9.91 12.39
C ALA A 163 -6.31 -9.33 13.11
N LEU A 164 -5.80 -9.99 14.16
CA LEU A 164 -4.57 -9.58 14.85
C LEU A 164 -3.34 -9.67 13.93
N VAL A 165 -3.24 -10.71 13.11
CA VAL A 165 -2.17 -10.83 12.11
C VAL A 165 -2.26 -9.70 11.08
N SER A 166 -3.45 -9.41 10.55
CA SER A 166 -3.65 -8.30 9.60
C SER A 166 -3.32 -6.94 10.21
N MET A 167 -3.68 -6.72 11.48
CA MET A 167 -3.36 -5.49 12.22
C MET A 167 -1.84 -5.29 12.37
N SER A 168 -1.06 -6.35 12.53
CA SER A 168 0.41 -6.24 12.59
C SER A 168 1.02 -5.72 11.30
N GLY A 169 0.43 -6.05 10.14
CA GLY A 169 0.82 -5.51 8.85
C GLY A 169 0.62 -4.00 8.78
N THR A 170 -0.55 -3.51 9.17
CA THR A 170 -0.87 -2.07 9.25
C THR A 170 0.09 -1.34 10.22
N PHE A 171 0.40 -1.95 11.36
CA PHE A 171 1.36 -1.41 12.32
C PHE A 171 2.76 -1.24 11.69
N LEU A 172 3.28 -2.28 11.07
CA LEU A 172 4.61 -2.26 10.44
C LEU A 172 4.67 -1.26 9.27
N ASP A 173 3.67 -1.26 8.40
CA ASP A 173 3.62 -0.35 7.26
C ASP A 173 3.55 1.11 7.71
N THR A 174 2.52 1.47 8.45
CA THR A 174 2.21 2.87 8.71
C THR A 174 2.99 3.42 9.91
N LEU A 175 2.99 2.73 11.06
CA LEU A 175 3.63 3.26 12.26
C LEU A 175 5.16 3.07 12.25
N VAL A 176 5.69 2.09 11.52
CA VAL A 176 7.13 1.89 11.43
C VAL A 176 7.69 2.48 10.14
N ILE A 177 7.35 1.92 8.99
CA ILE A 177 8.00 2.29 7.71
C ILE A 177 7.66 3.71 7.27
N CYS A 178 6.39 4.11 7.28
CA CYS A 178 6.00 5.47 6.90
C CYS A 178 6.54 6.52 7.87
N SER A 179 6.57 6.22 9.18
CA SER A 179 7.15 7.14 10.17
C SER A 179 8.67 7.30 9.99
N LEU A 180 9.41 6.21 9.72
CA LEU A 180 10.84 6.28 9.40
C LEU A 180 11.10 7.11 8.15
N THR A 181 10.29 6.95 7.09
CA THR A 181 10.37 7.75 5.88
C THR A 181 10.15 9.23 6.18
N ALA A 182 9.09 9.55 6.92
CA ALA A 182 8.78 10.93 7.30
C ALA A 182 9.90 11.58 8.14
N LEU A 183 10.46 10.83 9.09
CA LEU A 183 11.57 11.29 9.92
C LEU A 183 12.85 11.47 9.11
N ALA A 184 13.15 10.59 8.15
CA ALA A 184 14.30 10.74 7.25
C ALA A 184 14.15 11.99 6.37
N LEU A 185 12.98 12.24 5.79
CA LEU A 185 12.69 13.44 5.01
C LEU A 185 12.79 14.72 5.86
N ALA A 186 12.22 14.70 7.06
CA ALA A 186 12.21 15.87 7.93
C ALA A 186 13.60 16.18 8.50
N SER A 187 14.38 15.18 8.87
CA SER A 187 15.73 15.37 9.44
C SER A 187 16.76 15.80 8.39
N THR A 188 16.62 15.36 7.15
CA THR A 188 17.50 15.78 6.04
C THR A 188 17.13 17.14 5.44
N GLY A 189 15.91 17.62 5.68
CA GLY A 189 15.42 18.89 5.15
C GLY A 189 15.11 18.88 3.64
N VAL A 190 15.21 17.75 2.95
CA VAL A 190 15.02 17.67 1.48
C VAL A 190 13.59 17.93 1.02
N TRP A 191 12.62 17.89 1.93
CA TRP A 191 11.20 18.11 1.63
C TRP A 191 10.89 19.48 1.02
N VAL A 192 11.81 20.46 1.12
CA VAL A 192 11.69 21.79 0.50
C VAL A 192 12.22 21.83 -0.94
N SER A 193 12.78 20.74 -1.47
CA SER A 193 13.41 20.71 -2.80
C SER A 193 12.42 20.88 -3.96
N GLY A 194 11.12 20.64 -3.72
CA GLY A 194 10.08 20.61 -4.75
C GLY A 194 9.92 19.24 -5.43
N GLU A 195 10.79 18.29 -5.14
CA GLU A 195 10.66 16.92 -5.62
C GLU A 195 9.52 16.18 -4.90
N THR A 196 9.01 15.12 -5.51
CA THR A 196 7.89 14.33 -4.98
C THR A 196 8.12 12.83 -5.13
N GLY A 197 7.37 12.04 -4.35
CA GLY A 197 7.36 10.58 -4.48
C GLY A 197 8.73 9.94 -4.23
N VAL A 198 9.10 9.00 -5.10
CA VAL A 198 10.34 8.22 -4.96
C VAL A 198 11.60 9.07 -5.11
N ALA A 199 11.58 10.11 -5.95
CA ALA A 199 12.71 11.04 -6.16
C ALA A 199 13.06 11.77 -4.87
N LEU A 200 12.07 12.28 -4.14
CA LEU A 200 12.25 12.91 -2.85
C LEU A 200 12.88 11.95 -1.82
N THR A 201 12.42 10.72 -1.78
CA THR A 201 13.00 9.70 -0.88
C THR A 201 14.44 9.37 -1.24
N MET A 202 14.76 9.30 -2.55
CA MET A 202 16.16 9.12 -3.01
C MET A 202 17.07 10.26 -2.57
N GLN A 203 16.60 11.50 -2.63
CA GLN A 203 17.38 12.65 -2.13
C GLN A 203 17.66 12.51 -0.63
N ALA A 204 16.67 12.15 0.20
CA ALA A 204 16.88 11.96 1.62
C ALA A 204 17.90 10.88 1.94
N PHE A 205 17.79 9.74 1.28
CA PHE A 205 18.73 8.63 1.47
C PHE A 205 20.13 8.96 0.97
N SER A 206 20.25 9.68 -0.15
CA SER A 206 21.54 10.14 -0.67
C SER A 206 22.19 11.21 0.21
N ALA A 207 21.43 11.99 0.96
CA ALA A 207 21.97 12.92 1.94
C ALA A 207 22.58 12.22 3.16
N GLY A 208 22.05 11.06 3.55
CA GLY A 208 22.49 10.33 4.74
C GLY A 208 23.42 9.14 4.49
N LEU A 209 23.57 8.71 3.24
CA LEU A 209 24.38 7.54 2.86
C LEU A 209 25.49 7.95 1.89
N PRO A 210 26.71 7.36 1.99
CA PRO A 210 27.83 7.72 1.13
C PRO A 210 27.62 7.26 -0.31
N GLY A 211 28.16 8.03 -1.27
CA GLY A 211 28.16 7.69 -2.69
C GLY A 211 26.74 7.45 -3.23
N ASN A 212 26.56 6.39 -4.01
CA ASN A 212 25.27 6.07 -4.66
C ASN A 212 24.40 5.08 -3.85
N TRP A 213 24.78 4.76 -2.62
CA TRP A 213 24.05 3.77 -1.81
C TRP A 213 22.62 4.22 -1.49
N GLY A 214 22.41 5.53 -1.28
CA GLY A 214 21.09 6.07 -1.00
C GLY A 214 20.11 5.80 -2.15
N ALA A 215 20.50 6.20 -3.36
CA ALA A 215 19.69 5.96 -4.56
C ALA A 215 19.48 4.46 -4.82
N PHE A 216 20.52 3.64 -4.66
CA PHE A 216 20.44 2.20 -4.85
C PHE A 216 19.45 1.51 -3.89
N ILE A 217 19.53 1.81 -2.59
CA ILE A 217 18.64 1.23 -1.58
C ILE A 217 17.19 1.63 -1.84
N VAL A 218 16.94 2.91 -2.16
CA VAL A 218 15.57 3.36 -2.45
C VAL A 218 15.05 2.73 -3.73
N THR A 219 15.87 2.63 -4.78
CA THR A 219 15.46 1.96 -6.02
C THR A 219 15.12 0.50 -5.80
N LEU A 220 15.99 -0.25 -5.13
CA LEU A 220 15.75 -1.66 -4.82
C LEU A 220 14.48 -1.84 -3.99
N SER A 221 14.30 -1.01 -2.97
CA SER A 221 13.11 -1.04 -2.11
C SER A 221 11.86 -0.66 -2.91
N ALA A 222 11.89 0.43 -3.69
CA ALA A 222 10.75 0.87 -4.48
C ALA A 222 10.30 -0.19 -5.51
N VAL A 223 11.26 -0.84 -6.19
CA VAL A 223 10.94 -1.92 -7.14
C VAL A 223 10.34 -3.13 -6.43
N THR A 224 10.91 -3.55 -5.31
CA THR A 224 10.41 -4.73 -4.58
C THR A 224 9.08 -4.46 -3.88
N PHE A 225 8.88 -3.28 -3.28
CA PHE A 225 7.58 -2.87 -2.73
C PHE A 225 6.50 -2.78 -3.81
N ALA A 226 6.82 -2.11 -4.93
CA ALA A 226 5.88 -1.98 -6.05
C ALA A 226 5.51 -3.35 -6.63
N PHE A 227 6.48 -4.23 -6.82
CA PHE A 227 6.24 -5.56 -7.35
C PHE A 227 5.37 -6.41 -6.42
N SER A 228 5.64 -6.42 -5.11
CA SER A 228 4.80 -7.13 -4.14
C SER A 228 3.37 -6.59 -4.10
N SER A 229 3.19 -5.28 -4.20
CA SER A 229 1.87 -4.64 -4.27
C SER A 229 1.13 -5.01 -5.55
N ILE A 230 1.80 -5.02 -6.71
CA ILE A 230 1.22 -5.46 -7.99
C ILE A 230 0.68 -6.90 -7.88
N LEU A 231 1.42 -7.79 -7.21
CA LEU A 231 1.00 -9.18 -7.03
C LEU A 231 -0.17 -9.32 -6.05
N ALA A 232 -0.16 -8.60 -4.94
CA ALA A 232 -1.23 -8.66 -3.94
C ALA A 232 -2.54 -8.07 -4.48
N TRP A 233 -2.48 -6.91 -5.11
CA TRP A 233 -3.65 -6.24 -5.67
C TRP A 233 -4.23 -6.94 -6.90
N GLU A 234 -3.41 -7.70 -7.63
CA GLU A 234 -3.92 -8.59 -8.68
C GLU A 234 -4.95 -9.56 -8.10
N TYR A 235 -4.60 -10.22 -7.01
CA TYR A 235 -5.52 -11.13 -6.34
C TYR A 235 -6.79 -10.45 -5.81
N TYR A 236 -6.67 -9.25 -5.24
CA TYR A 236 -7.84 -8.50 -4.77
C TYR A 236 -8.78 -8.14 -5.92
N GLY A 237 -8.24 -7.59 -6.98
CA GLY A 237 -9.01 -7.23 -8.16
C GLY A 237 -9.59 -8.44 -8.89
N GLU A 238 -8.82 -9.54 -8.99
CA GLU A 238 -9.27 -10.81 -9.54
C GLU A 238 -10.51 -11.33 -8.78
N LYS A 239 -10.46 -11.36 -7.45
CA LYS A 239 -11.59 -11.82 -6.62
C LYS A 239 -12.82 -10.93 -6.72
N CYS A 240 -12.63 -9.63 -6.85
CA CYS A 240 -13.72 -8.70 -7.13
C CYS A 240 -14.32 -8.95 -8.53
N PHE A 241 -13.48 -9.15 -9.53
CA PHE A 241 -13.90 -9.42 -10.91
C PHE A 241 -14.61 -10.78 -11.05
N GLU A 242 -14.07 -11.81 -10.40
CA GLU A 242 -14.64 -13.16 -10.32
C GLU A 242 -16.04 -13.16 -9.71
N TYR A 243 -16.25 -12.39 -8.64
CA TYR A 243 -17.56 -12.23 -8.00
C TYR A 243 -18.63 -11.72 -8.98
N PHE A 244 -18.24 -10.87 -9.92
CA PHE A 244 -19.15 -10.23 -10.87
C PHE A 244 -19.36 -11.05 -12.15
N PHE A 245 -18.27 -11.58 -12.74
CA PHE A 245 -18.27 -12.25 -14.03
C PHE A 245 -18.12 -13.77 -13.97
N GLY A 246 -17.74 -14.30 -12.79
CA GLY A 246 -17.48 -15.72 -12.57
C GLY A 246 -16.08 -16.17 -13.05
N ASP A 247 -15.71 -17.39 -12.67
CA ASP A 247 -14.36 -17.97 -12.86
C ASP A 247 -13.86 -18.01 -14.30
N LYS A 248 -14.77 -18.13 -15.26
CA LYS A 248 -14.42 -18.25 -16.70
C LYS A 248 -13.58 -17.08 -17.22
N TRP A 249 -13.75 -15.91 -16.64
CA TRP A 249 -13.14 -14.66 -17.11
C TRP A 249 -11.88 -14.25 -16.32
N VAL A 250 -11.48 -15.04 -15.33
CA VAL A 250 -10.30 -14.76 -14.50
C VAL A 250 -9.03 -14.64 -15.33
N HIS A 251 -8.83 -15.54 -16.31
CA HIS A 251 -7.66 -15.46 -17.21
C HIS A 251 -7.63 -14.17 -18.02
N LEU A 252 -8.80 -13.70 -18.49
CA LEU A 252 -8.89 -12.41 -19.20
C LEU A 252 -8.45 -11.27 -18.27
N TYR A 253 -8.90 -11.26 -17.01
CA TYR A 253 -8.48 -10.28 -16.02
C TYR A 253 -6.96 -10.25 -15.85
N ARG A 254 -6.31 -11.40 -15.72
CA ARG A 254 -4.85 -11.52 -15.59
C ARG A 254 -4.10 -10.97 -16.80
N TYR A 255 -4.57 -11.23 -18.02
CA TYR A 255 -3.95 -10.66 -19.23
C TYR A 255 -4.08 -9.14 -19.28
N ILE A 256 -5.26 -8.62 -18.96
CA ILE A 256 -5.49 -7.18 -18.88
C ILE A 256 -4.61 -6.58 -17.77
N TRP A 257 -4.48 -7.26 -16.62
CA TRP A 257 -3.61 -6.84 -15.52
C TRP A 257 -2.16 -6.64 -15.96
N VAL A 258 -1.59 -7.63 -16.65
CA VAL A 258 -0.20 -7.57 -17.17
C VAL A 258 -0.03 -6.43 -18.17
N LEU A 259 -1.01 -6.23 -19.06
CA LEU A 259 -1.00 -5.11 -19.99
C LEU A 259 -0.96 -3.76 -19.25
N PHE A 260 -1.76 -3.62 -18.20
CA PHE A 260 -1.80 -2.38 -17.42
C PHE A 260 -0.56 -2.15 -16.55
N VAL A 261 0.18 -3.18 -16.13
CA VAL A 261 1.51 -3.03 -15.54
C VAL A 261 2.46 -2.35 -16.52
N PHE A 262 2.47 -2.81 -17.78
CA PHE A 262 3.30 -2.21 -18.83
C PHE A 262 2.86 -0.77 -19.13
N VAL A 263 1.57 -0.53 -19.37
CA VAL A 263 1.01 0.79 -19.66
C VAL A 263 1.26 1.75 -18.49
N GLY A 264 1.05 1.31 -17.25
CA GLY A 264 1.24 2.10 -16.03
C GLY A 264 2.66 2.64 -15.88
N SER A 265 3.68 1.87 -16.30
CA SER A 265 5.07 2.32 -16.28
C SER A 265 5.32 3.54 -17.18
N MET A 266 4.49 3.76 -18.20
CA MET A 266 4.67 4.77 -19.25
C MET A 266 3.79 6.01 -19.08
N VAL A 267 2.66 5.88 -18.38
CA VAL A 267 1.64 6.93 -18.26
C VAL A 267 2.08 8.02 -17.27
N LYS A 268 1.53 9.24 -17.41
CA LYS A 268 1.74 10.32 -16.44
C LYS A 268 1.06 9.97 -15.12
N LEU A 269 1.83 10.08 -14.04
CA LEU A 269 1.43 9.66 -12.68
C LEU A 269 0.18 10.40 -12.17
N GLU A 270 0.03 11.69 -12.47
CA GLU A 270 -1.07 12.52 -12.00
C GLU A 270 -2.46 11.99 -12.41
N LEU A 271 -2.60 11.56 -13.68
CA LEU A 271 -3.86 10.98 -14.17
C LEU A 271 -4.22 9.70 -13.40
N VAL A 272 -3.22 8.87 -13.15
CA VAL A 272 -3.41 7.59 -12.44
C VAL A 272 -3.79 7.83 -10.98
N TRP A 273 -3.19 8.82 -10.31
CA TRP A 273 -3.55 9.18 -8.94
C TRP A 273 -5.00 9.66 -8.82
N ASN A 274 -5.45 10.55 -9.70
CA ASN A 274 -6.82 11.05 -9.66
C ASN A 274 -7.85 9.93 -9.87
N PHE A 275 -7.59 9.05 -10.82
CA PHE A 275 -8.43 7.86 -11.03
C PHE A 275 -8.45 6.94 -9.81
N SER A 276 -7.27 6.65 -9.25
CA SER A 276 -7.12 5.76 -8.10
C SER A 276 -7.82 6.30 -6.86
N ASP A 277 -7.67 7.58 -6.55
CA ASP A 277 -8.31 8.22 -5.40
C ASP A 277 -9.84 8.17 -5.51
N ALA A 278 -10.38 8.41 -6.72
CA ALA A 278 -11.81 8.33 -6.96
C ALA A 278 -12.36 6.90 -6.77
N MET A 279 -11.71 5.90 -7.39
CA MET A 279 -12.14 4.50 -7.28
C MET A 279 -12.00 3.97 -5.87
N ASN A 280 -10.95 4.39 -5.17
CA ASN A 280 -10.69 4.04 -3.79
C ASN A 280 -11.80 4.54 -2.86
N ALA A 281 -12.17 5.81 -3.00
CA ALA A 281 -13.27 6.39 -2.23
C ALA A 281 -14.59 5.64 -2.47
N LEU A 282 -14.90 5.33 -3.74
CA LEU A 282 -16.10 4.59 -4.11
C LEU A 282 -16.11 3.15 -3.59
N MET A 283 -14.95 2.48 -3.53
CA MET A 283 -14.80 1.15 -2.94
C MET A 283 -14.98 1.18 -1.40
N ALA A 284 -14.46 2.22 -0.75
CA ALA A 284 -14.54 2.34 0.71
C ALA A 284 -15.97 2.50 1.23
N VAL A 285 -16.84 3.23 0.50
CA VAL A 285 -18.22 3.51 0.95
C VAL A 285 -19.01 2.24 1.27
N PRO A 286 -19.19 1.26 0.36
CA PRO A 286 -19.93 0.03 0.68
C PRO A 286 -19.28 -0.77 1.81
N ASN A 287 -17.93 -0.76 1.92
CA ASN A 287 -17.24 -1.43 3.01
C ASN A 287 -17.53 -0.77 4.36
N LEU A 288 -17.46 0.55 4.47
CA LEU A 288 -17.74 1.28 5.72
C LEU A 288 -19.18 1.04 6.18
N ILE A 289 -20.14 1.04 5.25
CA ILE A 289 -21.53 0.69 5.57
C ILE A 289 -21.58 -0.73 6.15
N GLY A 290 -20.87 -1.68 5.51
CA GLY A 290 -20.79 -3.06 5.99
C GLY A 290 -20.21 -3.17 7.39
N LEU A 291 -19.09 -2.49 7.65
CA LEU A 291 -18.44 -2.47 8.97
C LEU A 291 -19.34 -1.94 10.08
N VAL A 292 -20.03 -0.81 9.83
CA VAL A 292 -20.95 -0.23 10.81
C VAL A 292 -22.12 -1.18 11.10
N LEU A 293 -22.75 -1.72 10.08
CA LEU A 293 -23.90 -2.61 10.25
C LEU A 293 -23.54 -3.97 10.84
N LEU A 294 -22.32 -4.47 10.62
CA LEU A 294 -21.83 -5.73 11.18
C LEU A 294 -21.03 -5.56 12.48
N SER A 295 -20.95 -4.36 13.05
CA SER A 295 -20.19 -4.08 14.28
C SER A 295 -20.57 -5.00 15.45
N GLY A 296 -21.86 -5.35 15.59
CA GLY A 296 -22.34 -6.29 16.60
C GLY A 296 -21.80 -7.74 16.39
N VAL A 297 -21.56 -8.15 15.14
CA VAL A 297 -20.92 -9.44 14.82
C VAL A 297 -19.47 -9.39 15.22
N LEU A 298 -18.75 -8.34 14.84
CA LEU A 298 -17.34 -8.14 15.19
C LEU A 298 -17.14 -8.18 16.71
N PHE A 299 -17.99 -7.50 17.46
CA PHE A 299 -17.91 -7.51 18.92
C PHE A 299 -18.10 -8.91 19.51
N ARG A 300 -19.07 -9.69 19.00
CA ARG A 300 -19.31 -11.05 19.49
C ARG A 300 -18.16 -11.98 19.20
N GLU A 301 -17.63 -11.96 17.98
CA GLU A 301 -16.48 -12.79 17.58
C GLU A 301 -15.23 -12.47 18.38
N THR A 302 -14.93 -11.17 18.59
CA THR A 302 -13.79 -10.74 19.39
C THR A 302 -13.94 -11.20 20.84
N LYS A 303 -15.14 -11.02 21.43
CA LYS A 303 -15.40 -11.44 22.80
C LYS A 303 -15.33 -12.96 22.97
N ALA A 304 -15.84 -13.72 22.01
CA ALA A 304 -15.75 -15.17 22.01
C ALA A 304 -14.29 -15.65 21.97
N TYR A 305 -13.46 -15.01 21.14
CA TYR A 305 -12.03 -15.30 21.04
C TYR A 305 -11.29 -14.98 22.36
N GLU A 306 -11.55 -13.82 22.96
CA GLU A 306 -10.96 -13.44 24.26
C GLU A 306 -11.34 -14.42 25.39
N MET A 307 -12.60 -14.86 25.42
CA MET A 307 -13.05 -15.86 26.40
C MET A 307 -12.38 -17.21 26.17
N GLY A 308 -12.28 -17.65 24.91
CA GLY A 308 -11.63 -18.92 24.57
C GLY A 308 -10.13 -18.95 24.93
N ILE A 309 -9.44 -17.80 24.84
CA ILE A 309 -8.06 -17.70 25.34
C ILE A 309 -8.02 -17.76 26.88
N ARG A 310 -8.97 -17.13 27.57
CA ARG A 310 -8.99 -17.10 29.05
C ARG A 310 -9.32 -18.43 29.68
N ASP A 311 -10.23 -19.20 29.07
CA ASP A 311 -10.65 -20.51 29.57
C ASP A 311 -9.80 -21.67 29.01
N GLY A 312 -8.84 -21.37 28.13
CA GLY A 312 -7.92 -22.36 27.56
C GLY A 312 -8.51 -23.21 26.44
N SER A 313 -9.70 -22.90 25.94
CA SER A 313 -10.30 -23.59 24.80
C SER A 313 -9.67 -23.20 23.47
N ILE A 314 -9.01 -22.06 23.42
CA ILE A 314 -8.21 -21.57 22.28
C ILE A 314 -6.77 -21.40 22.73
N ASP A 315 -5.84 -22.09 22.07
CA ASP A 315 -4.42 -21.93 22.36
C ASP A 315 -3.93 -20.54 21.89
N LYS A 316 -3.07 -19.90 22.70
CA LYS A 316 -2.49 -18.60 22.36
C LYS A 316 -1.48 -18.67 21.20
N PHE A 317 -0.92 -19.85 20.97
CA PHE A 317 0.22 -20.05 20.07
C PHE A 317 -0.08 -20.96 18.85
N ASP A 318 -1.29 -21.48 18.72
CA ASP A 318 -1.69 -22.26 17.55
C ASP A 318 -2.07 -21.41 16.34
#